data_9b809fb6b53a882dc3fe2b448fcfdced
#
_entry.id   9b809fb6b53a882dc3fe2b448fcfdced
#
_cell.length_a   1.000
_cell.length_b   1.000
_cell.length_c   1.000
_cell.angle_alpha   90.00
_cell.angle_beta   90.00
_cell.angle_gamma   90.00
#
_symmetry.space_group_name_H-M   'P 1'
#
loop_
_entity.id
_entity.type
_entity.pdbx_description
1 polymer ?
#
loop_
_entity_poly.entity_id
_entity_poly.type
_entity_poly.pdbx_seq_one_letter_code
_entity_poly.pdbx_strand_id
1 'polypeptide(L)'
;MKKQLVLGVLFVFPLLVYLFFASGKNNFAKLPTLTPNIQSLPINKDFSNRSVTLKDHISILGYWGGDLSDKKAEALNLNEKIFKRFNGFDDFQFVFFVNEENEEEVQALKNALQTGTGTDLSNWYFLPSSPKQIQSHFQSLKTPYQLNQQYSTPYVFIVDKNLNLRGRNDDEDMEEAKLLWEKQIEKLRQSIGS
;
A
#
# COMPACT_ATOMS: atom_id res chain seq x y z
N MET A 1 -45.74 -4.55 40.66
CA MET A 1 -45.23 -5.17 39.43
C MET A 1 -44.54 -4.16 38.48
N LYS A 2 -45.15 -3.01 38.13
CA LYS A 2 -44.53 -2.07 37.15
C LYS A 2 -43.19 -1.46 37.61
N LYS A 3 -42.99 -1.13 38.88
CA LYS A 3 -41.73 -0.56 39.41
C LYS A 3 -40.56 -1.54 39.38
N GLN A 4 -40.79 -2.81 39.69
CA GLN A 4 -39.77 -3.85 39.64
C GLN A 4 -39.31 -4.17 38.19
N LEU A 5 -40.24 -4.13 37.22
CA LEU A 5 -39.96 -4.30 35.82
C LEU A 5 -39.10 -3.15 35.27
N VAL A 6 -39.45 -1.91 35.63
CA VAL A 6 -38.66 -0.72 35.25
C VAL A 6 -37.23 -0.80 35.80
N LEU A 7 -37.11 -1.19 37.10
CA LEU A 7 -35.79 -1.34 37.74
C LEU A 7 -34.97 -2.45 37.08
N GLY A 8 -35.60 -3.59 36.75
CA GLY A 8 -34.95 -4.69 36.01
C GLY A 8 -34.44 -4.28 34.66
N VAL A 9 -35.24 -3.58 33.85
CA VAL A 9 -34.82 -3.05 32.56
C VAL A 9 -33.65 -2.06 32.69
N LEU A 10 -33.70 -1.16 33.68
CA LEU A 10 -32.68 -0.17 33.92
C LEU A 10 -31.29 -0.78 34.21
N PHE A 11 -31.25 -1.91 34.93
CA PHE A 11 -29.99 -2.59 35.26
C PHE A 11 -29.57 -3.64 34.22
N VAL A 12 -30.51 -4.39 33.66
CA VAL A 12 -30.22 -5.46 32.70
C VAL A 12 -29.85 -4.90 31.32
N PHE A 13 -30.48 -3.82 30.88
CA PHE A 13 -30.20 -3.24 29.57
C PHE A 13 -28.75 -2.76 29.41
N PRO A 14 -28.14 -1.99 30.31
CA PRO A 14 -26.72 -1.64 30.22
C PRO A 14 -25.80 -2.86 30.24
N LEU A 15 -26.13 -3.88 30.99
CA LEU A 15 -25.38 -5.13 31.04
C LEU A 15 -25.44 -5.86 29.70
N LEU A 16 -26.61 -5.95 29.07
CA LEU A 16 -26.77 -6.54 27.73
C LEU A 16 -26.03 -5.75 26.68
N VAL A 17 -26.06 -4.43 26.70
CA VAL A 17 -25.30 -3.55 25.81
C VAL A 17 -23.80 -3.77 26.01
N TYR A 18 -23.32 -3.84 27.25
CA TYR A 18 -21.92 -4.13 27.54
C TYR A 18 -21.51 -5.52 27.00
N LEU A 19 -22.31 -6.56 27.25
CA LEU A 19 -22.04 -7.92 26.73
C LEU A 19 -22.06 -7.95 25.20
N PHE A 20 -22.96 -7.20 24.56
CA PHE A 20 -23.00 -7.09 23.11
C PHE A 20 -21.70 -6.49 22.54
N PHE A 21 -21.22 -5.38 23.11
CA PHE A 21 -19.95 -4.79 22.69
C PHE A 21 -18.74 -5.62 23.10
N ALA A 22 -18.76 -6.27 24.26
CA ALA A 22 -17.69 -7.15 24.72
C ALA A 22 -17.60 -8.46 23.91
N SER A 23 -18.73 -8.95 23.38
CA SER A 23 -18.78 -10.12 22.50
C SER A 23 -18.50 -9.80 21.04
N GLY A 24 -18.43 -8.50 20.69
CA GLY A 24 -18.09 -8.05 19.34
C GLY A 24 -16.72 -8.58 18.93
N LYS A 25 -16.70 -9.61 18.08
CA LYS A 25 -15.45 -10.02 17.44
C LYS A 25 -14.99 -8.87 16.56
N ASN A 26 -13.77 -8.39 16.81
CA ASN A 26 -13.10 -7.46 15.90
C ASN A 26 -12.91 -8.13 14.54
N ASN A 27 -13.91 -8.05 13.69
CA ASN A 27 -13.85 -8.47 12.29
C ASN A 27 -13.12 -7.40 11.48
N PHE A 28 -11.90 -7.04 11.90
CA PHE A 28 -11.01 -6.35 10.98
C PHE A 28 -10.72 -7.31 9.83
N ALA A 29 -11.16 -6.94 8.64
CA ALA A 29 -10.85 -7.67 7.44
C ALA A 29 -9.32 -7.75 7.31
N LYS A 30 -8.74 -8.91 7.60
CA LYS A 30 -7.32 -9.13 7.39
C LYS A 30 -7.10 -9.23 5.88
N LEU A 31 -6.28 -8.34 5.33
CA LEU A 31 -5.88 -8.44 3.93
C LEU A 31 -5.29 -9.83 3.67
N PRO A 32 -5.73 -10.55 2.63
CA PRO A 32 -5.18 -11.85 2.29
C PRO A 32 -3.69 -11.75 1.94
N THR A 33 -2.97 -12.85 2.11
CA THR A 33 -1.60 -12.99 1.65
C THR A 33 -1.61 -13.37 0.18
N LEU A 34 -1.12 -12.50 -0.69
CA LEU A 34 -1.01 -12.75 -2.12
C LEU A 34 0.26 -13.56 -2.43
N THR A 35 1.40 -13.13 -1.91
CA THR A 35 2.68 -13.83 -2.06
C THR A 35 3.37 -13.91 -0.71
N PRO A 36 3.64 -15.10 -0.19
CA PRO A 36 4.43 -15.27 1.02
C PRO A 36 5.93 -15.16 0.75
N ASN A 37 6.68 -14.67 1.74
CA ASN A 37 8.15 -14.64 1.75
C ASN A 37 8.74 -14.03 0.47
N ILE A 38 8.41 -12.78 0.17
CA ILE A 38 9.08 -12.05 -0.92
C ILE A 38 10.57 -11.89 -0.62
N GLN A 39 11.36 -11.63 -1.65
CA GLN A 39 12.80 -11.41 -1.49
C GLN A 39 13.08 -10.21 -0.58
N SER A 40 14.12 -10.32 0.26
CA SER A 40 14.64 -9.19 1.02
C SER A 40 15.22 -8.13 0.09
N LEU A 41 15.37 -6.90 0.62
CA LEU A 41 15.94 -5.79 -0.15
C LEU A 41 17.32 -6.15 -0.70
N PRO A 42 17.62 -5.90 -1.99
CA PRO A 42 18.93 -6.15 -2.59
C PRO A 42 20.00 -5.19 -2.05
N ILE A 43 19.56 -4.04 -1.53
CA ILE A 43 20.39 -3.02 -0.90
C ILE A 43 19.70 -2.63 0.40
N ASN A 44 20.47 -2.51 1.47
CA ASN A 44 19.98 -2.20 2.81
C ASN A 44 20.25 -0.76 3.25
N LYS A 45 20.63 0.12 2.32
CA LYS A 45 20.88 1.54 2.56
C LYS A 45 20.23 2.40 1.51
N ASP A 46 19.66 3.52 1.94
CA ASP A 46 19.12 4.53 1.04
C ASP A 46 20.20 5.52 0.56
N PHE A 47 19.84 6.45 -0.33
CA PHE A 47 20.75 7.52 -0.80
C PHE A 47 21.33 8.38 0.35
N SER A 48 20.66 8.46 1.48
CA SER A 48 21.16 9.17 2.68
C SER A 48 21.96 8.27 3.62
N ASN A 49 22.39 7.08 3.16
CA ASN A 49 23.15 6.07 3.92
C ASN A 49 22.41 5.55 5.19
N ARG A 50 21.09 5.72 5.27
CA ARG A 50 20.26 5.19 6.36
C ARG A 50 19.97 3.71 6.10
N SER A 51 20.06 2.90 7.15
CA SER A 51 19.73 1.46 7.05
C SER A 51 18.23 1.26 6.91
N VAL A 52 17.83 0.34 6.02
CA VAL A 52 16.45 -0.03 5.76
C VAL A 52 16.30 -1.55 5.67
N THR A 53 15.21 -2.06 6.23
CA THR A 53 14.83 -3.47 6.14
C THR A 53 13.31 -3.59 6.04
N LEU A 54 12.82 -4.60 5.33
CA LEU A 54 11.38 -4.90 5.28
C LEU A 54 10.92 -5.73 6.48
N LYS A 55 11.83 -6.54 7.03
CA LYS A 55 11.48 -7.40 8.17
C LYS A 55 11.11 -6.54 9.37
N ASP A 56 10.07 -6.94 10.08
CA ASP A 56 9.53 -6.27 11.26
C ASP A 56 8.91 -4.89 10.99
N HIS A 57 8.74 -4.53 9.69
CA HIS A 57 8.08 -3.29 9.26
C HIS A 57 6.89 -3.57 8.36
N ILE A 58 5.90 -2.68 8.42
CA ILE A 58 4.84 -2.57 7.42
C ILE A 58 5.34 -1.60 6.36
N SER A 59 5.59 -2.12 5.17
CA SER A 59 6.25 -1.36 4.11
C SER A 59 5.33 -1.15 2.92
N ILE A 60 5.28 0.08 2.42
CA ILE A 60 4.71 0.39 1.11
C ILE A 60 5.87 0.42 0.12
N LEU A 61 5.90 -0.55 -0.79
CA LEU A 61 6.93 -0.63 -1.83
C LEU A 61 6.48 0.09 -3.09
N GLY A 62 7.33 0.91 -3.66
CA GLY A 62 7.17 1.52 -4.97
C GLY A 62 8.37 1.24 -5.88
N TYR A 63 8.14 1.10 -7.16
CA TYR A 63 9.18 0.91 -8.18
C TYR A 63 9.12 2.07 -9.14
N TRP A 64 10.01 3.02 -9.00
CA TRP A 64 10.03 4.26 -9.77
C TRP A 64 11.12 4.27 -10.86
N GLY A 65 12.12 3.40 -10.72
CA GLY A 65 13.14 3.22 -11.76
C GLY A 65 13.93 4.47 -12.08
N GLY A 66 14.11 4.74 -13.38
CA GLY A 66 14.96 5.83 -13.86
C GLY A 66 14.24 7.13 -14.22
N ASP A 67 12.91 7.18 -14.17
CA ASP A 67 12.16 8.41 -14.49
C ASP A 67 11.38 8.91 -13.29
N LEU A 68 11.85 10.00 -12.70
CA LEU A 68 11.22 10.66 -11.57
C LEU A 68 10.46 11.94 -11.94
N SER A 69 10.47 12.36 -13.21
CA SER A 69 9.88 13.62 -13.66
C SER A 69 8.39 13.75 -13.29
N ASP A 70 7.64 12.67 -13.47
CA ASP A 70 6.19 12.62 -13.19
C ASP A 70 5.85 12.11 -11.78
N LYS A 71 6.85 11.73 -10.98
CA LYS A 71 6.62 11.10 -9.66
C LYS A 71 6.21 12.07 -8.56
N LYS A 72 6.35 13.37 -8.77
CA LYS A 72 5.95 14.35 -7.76
C LYS A 72 4.45 14.30 -7.41
N ALA A 73 3.58 14.17 -8.40
CA ALA A 73 2.13 14.07 -8.16
C ALA A 73 1.76 12.76 -7.45
N GLU A 74 2.39 11.64 -7.85
CA GLU A 74 2.23 10.34 -7.21
C GLU A 74 2.69 10.38 -5.76
N ALA A 75 3.88 10.94 -5.50
CA ALA A 75 4.44 11.10 -4.16
C ALA A 75 3.54 11.96 -3.26
N LEU A 76 3.02 13.08 -3.76
CA LEU A 76 2.06 13.92 -3.04
C LEU A 76 0.78 13.14 -2.69
N ASN A 77 0.23 12.38 -3.63
CA ASN A 77 -0.95 11.56 -3.38
C ASN A 77 -0.70 10.48 -2.32
N LEU A 78 0.44 9.79 -2.38
CA LEU A 78 0.83 8.78 -1.39
C LEU A 78 1.02 9.41 -0.01
N ASN A 79 1.64 10.60 0.04
CA ASN A 79 1.82 11.34 1.29
C ASN A 79 0.47 11.70 1.93
N GLU A 80 -0.44 12.32 1.17
CA GLU A 80 -1.72 12.80 1.70
C GLU A 80 -2.68 11.66 2.03
N LYS A 81 -2.76 10.63 1.19
CA LYS A 81 -3.75 9.57 1.33
C LYS A 81 -3.32 8.45 2.28
N ILE A 82 -2.01 8.18 2.39
CA ILE A 82 -1.49 7.04 3.12
C ILE A 82 -0.55 7.50 4.24
N PHE A 83 0.58 8.14 3.89
CA PHE A 83 1.64 8.40 4.85
C PHE A 83 1.18 9.19 6.07
N LYS A 84 0.49 10.31 5.89
CA LYS A 84 -0.02 11.14 6.99
C LYS A 84 -0.95 10.42 7.95
N ARG A 85 -1.57 9.32 7.52
CA ARG A 85 -2.47 8.52 8.38
C ARG A 85 -1.74 7.49 9.23
N PHE A 86 -0.57 7.05 8.77
CA PHE A 86 0.17 5.94 9.36
C PHE A 86 1.57 6.31 9.86
N ASN A 87 2.06 7.53 9.63
CA ASN A 87 3.39 7.99 10.04
C ASN A 87 3.62 8.03 11.56
N GLY A 88 2.55 7.92 12.37
CA GLY A 88 2.66 7.79 13.82
C GLY A 88 3.02 6.38 14.32
N PHE A 89 3.12 5.40 13.42
CA PHE A 89 3.56 4.05 13.76
C PHE A 89 5.04 3.89 13.44
N ASP A 90 5.85 3.52 14.43
CA ASP A 90 7.30 3.40 14.31
C ASP A 90 7.73 2.30 13.31
N ASP A 91 6.87 1.33 13.08
CA ASP A 91 7.09 0.20 12.19
C ASP A 91 6.51 0.39 10.77
N PHE A 92 6.02 1.59 10.45
CA PHE A 92 5.48 1.93 9.13
C PHE A 92 6.49 2.71 8.30
N GLN A 93 6.69 2.30 7.04
CA GLN A 93 7.65 2.94 6.15
C GLN A 93 7.23 2.89 4.69
N PHE A 94 7.76 3.83 3.90
CA PHE A 94 7.79 3.79 2.45
C PHE A 94 9.18 3.41 1.95
N VAL A 95 9.24 2.53 0.94
CA VAL A 95 10.49 2.08 0.32
C VAL A 95 10.34 2.13 -1.19
N PHE A 96 11.10 2.99 -1.84
CA PHE A 96 11.08 3.18 -3.29
C PHE A 96 12.37 2.72 -3.91
N PHE A 97 12.27 1.89 -4.94
CA PHE A 97 13.40 1.49 -5.78
C PHE A 97 13.59 2.50 -6.89
N VAL A 98 14.77 3.12 -6.95
CA VAL A 98 15.12 4.18 -7.89
C VAL A 98 16.49 3.87 -8.49
N ASN A 99 16.75 4.24 -9.74
CA ASN A 99 18.06 4.04 -10.34
C ASN A 99 19.15 4.80 -9.56
N GLU A 100 20.34 4.21 -9.50
CA GLU A 100 21.50 4.75 -8.74
C GLU A 100 21.89 6.17 -9.17
N GLU A 101 21.67 6.53 -10.43
CA GLU A 101 22.00 7.83 -11.02
C GLU A 101 21.02 8.95 -10.69
N ASN A 102 19.86 8.65 -10.08
CA ASN A 102 18.81 9.65 -9.82
C ASN A 102 18.90 10.31 -8.43
N GLU A 103 20.05 10.37 -7.80
CA GLU A 103 20.22 10.92 -6.45
C GLU A 103 19.76 12.38 -6.36
N GLU A 104 20.14 13.22 -7.34
CA GLU A 104 19.75 14.64 -7.36
C GLU A 104 18.24 14.83 -7.50
N GLU A 105 17.59 14.04 -8.34
CA GLU A 105 16.14 14.08 -8.55
C GLU A 105 15.38 13.60 -7.31
N VAL A 106 15.87 12.57 -6.63
CA VAL A 106 15.33 12.11 -5.34
C VAL A 106 15.44 13.23 -4.30
N GLN A 107 16.57 13.92 -4.22
CA GLN A 107 16.73 15.01 -3.27
C GLN A 107 15.81 16.20 -3.60
N ALA A 108 15.67 16.54 -4.88
CA ALA A 108 14.73 17.57 -5.33
C ALA A 108 13.27 17.20 -5.00
N LEU A 109 12.89 15.93 -5.20
CA LEU A 109 11.57 15.41 -4.85
C LEU A 109 11.30 15.47 -3.34
N LYS A 110 12.26 15.04 -2.52
CA LYS A 110 12.16 15.12 -1.05
C LYS A 110 11.97 16.55 -0.58
N ASN A 111 12.77 17.47 -1.09
CA ASN A 111 12.67 18.89 -0.76
C ASN A 111 11.30 19.48 -1.17
N ALA A 112 10.80 19.12 -2.35
CA ALA A 112 9.49 19.57 -2.83
C ALA A 112 8.34 19.04 -1.97
N LEU A 113 8.42 17.78 -1.52
CA LEU A 113 7.43 17.18 -0.62
C LEU A 113 7.46 17.86 0.76
N GLN A 114 8.63 17.99 1.37
CA GLN A 114 8.78 18.63 2.69
C GLN A 114 8.31 20.08 2.68
N THR A 115 8.73 20.87 1.68
CA THR A 115 8.33 22.26 1.55
C THR A 115 6.82 22.41 1.27
N GLY A 116 6.28 21.55 0.41
CA GLY A 116 4.87 21.64 0.00
C GLY A 116 3.87 21.10 1.02
N THR A 117 4.27 20.16 1.88
CA THR A 117 3.35 19.46 2.79
C THR A 117 3.69 19.59 4.26
N GLY A 118 4.89 20.05 4.60
CA GLY A 118 5.41 20.10 5.97
C GLY A 118 5.63 18.69 6.58
N THR A 119 5.58 17.62 5.78
CA THR A 119 5.68 16.25 6.28
C THR A 119 7.13 15.88 6.55
N ASP A 120 7.40 15.26 7.70
CA ASP A 120 8.66 14.59 7.96
C ASP A 120 8.76 13.30 7.13
N LEU A 121 9.79 13.21 6.29
CA LEU A 121 10.04 12.06 5.41
C LEU A 121 11.08 11.09 6.01
N SER A 122 11.24 11.06 7.32
CA SER A 122 12.20 10.16 8.01
C SER A 122 11.96 8.69 7.68
N ASN A 123 10.70 8.28 7.48
CA ASN A 123 10.32 6.90 7.12
C ASN A 123 10.11 6.71 5.61
N TRP A 124 10.61 7.63 4.78
CA TRP A 124 10.69 7.48 3.33
C TRP A 124 12.11 7.11 2.92
N TYR A 125 12.25 5.93 2.34
CA TYR A 125 13.54 5.39 1.89
C TYR A 125 13.55 5.28 0.38
N PHE A 126 14.58 5.83 -0.25
CA PHE A 126 14.83 5.72 -1.68
C PHE A 126 16.11 4.90 -1.88
N LEU A 127 15.94 3.69 -2.42
CA LEU A 127 17.02 2.71 -2.56
C LEU A 127 17.70 2.89 -3.92
N PRO A 128 19.00 3.24 -3.95
CA PRO A 128 19.77 3.24 -5.19
C PRO A 128 19.87 1.79 -5.70
N SER A 129 19.28 1.51 -6.85
CA SER A 129 19.17 0.14 -7.34
C SER A 129 19.45 0.07 -8.84
N SER A 130 20.25 -0.91 -9.24
CA SER A 130 20.42 -1.16 -10.68
C SER A 130 19.14 -1.73 -11.29
N PRO A 131 18.92 -1.57 -12.61
CA PRO A 131 17.77 -2.13 -13.31
C PRO A 131 17.57 -3.63 -13.05
N LYS A 132 18.66 -4.39 -12.99
CA LYS A 132 18.63 -5.83 -12.69
C LYS A 132 18.13 -6.14 -11.28
N GLN A 133 18.51 -5.34 -10.28
CA GLN A 133 18.06 -5.49 -8.90
C GLN A 133 16.58 -5.15 -8.78
N ILE A 134 16.13 -4.06 -9.42
CA ILE A 134 14.71 -3.66 -9.47
C ILE A 134 13.88 -4.79 -10.07
N GLN A 135 14.28 -5.29 -11.24
CA GLN A 135 13.57 -6.37 -11.94
C GLN A 135 13.51 -7.66 -11.11
N SER A 136 14.66 -8.08 -10.53
CA SER A 136 14.74 -9.30 -9.72
C SER A 136 13.84 -9.23 -8.47
N HIS A 137 13.89 -8.10 -7.74
CA HIS A 137 13.05 -7.91 -6.56
C HIS A 137 11.57 -7.85 -6.94
N PHE A 138 11.21 -7.12 -8.00
CA PHE A 138 9.83 -7.04 -8.50
C PHE A 138 9.27 -8.41 -8.87
N GLN A 139 10.05 -9.26 -9.54
CA GLN A 139 9.64 -10.62 -9.89
C GLN A 139 9.34 -11.49 -8.66
N SER A 140 10.00 -11.22 -7.51
CA SER A 140 9.72 -11.94 -6.26
C SER A 140 8.32 -11.70 -5.73
N LEU A 141 7.66 -10.60 -6.11
CA LEU A 141 6.27 -10.28 -5.73
C LEU A 141 5.27 -11.21 -6.39
N LYS A 142 5.62 -11.86 -7.51
CA LYS A 142 4.73 -12.75 -8.30
C LYS A 142 3.39 -12.08 -8.64
N THR A 143 3.42 -10.79 -8.91
CA THR A 143 2.25 -10.00 -9.25
C THR A 143 1.96 -10.09 -10.77
N PRO A 144 0.69 -9.93 -11.21
CA PRO A 144 0.35 -9.88 -12.65
C PRO A 144 0.82 -8.58 -13.33
N TYR A 145 1.22 -7.57 -12.57
CA TYR A 145 1.70 -6.30 -13.10
C TYR A 145 3.11 -6.44 -13.70
N GLN A 146 3.49 -5.44 -14.50
CA GLN A 146 4.79 -5.39 -15.16
C GLN A 146 5.45 -4.03 -14.95
N LEU A 147 6.77 -4.02 -14.97
CA LEU A 147 7.55 -2.80 -15.05
C LEU A 147 7.61 -2.32 -16.51
N ASN A 148 7.62 -1.00 -16.69
CA ASN A 148 7.85 -0.39 -18.01
C ASN A 148 9.35 -0.43 -18.40
N GLN A 149 9.70 0.21 -19.52
CA GLN A 149 11.08 0.24 -20.02
C GLN A 149 12.06 0.95 -19.09
N GLN A 150 11.58 1.84 -18.20
CA GLN A 150 12.36 2.53 -17.19
C GLN A 150 12.37 1.83 -15.83
N TYR A 151 11.90 0.58 -15.79
CA TYR A 151 11.77 -0.20 -14.54
C TYR A 151 10.84 0.43 -13.51
N SER A 152 9.80 1.12 -13.97
CA SER A 152 8.79 1.81 -13.15
C SER A 152 7.41 1.19 -13.30
N THR A 153 6.59 1.32 -12.26
CA THR A 153 5.17 0.98 -12.28
C THR A 153 4.38 2.01 -11.46
N PRO A 154 3.12 2.33 -11.83
CA PRO A 154 2.26 3.21 -11.05
C PRO A 154 1.69 2.55 -9.79
N TYR A 155 1.90 1.25 -9.62
CA TYR A 155 1.36 0.50 -8.49
C TYR A 155 2.30 0.51 -7.30
N VAL A 156 1.72 0.57 -6.09
CA VAL A 156 2.43 0.36 -4.83
C VAL A 156 1.96 -0.93 -4.18
N PHE A 157 2.85 -1.56 -3.42
CA PHE A 157 2.64 -2.88 -2.86
C PHE A 157 2.79 -2.85 -1.35
N ILE A 158 1.85 -3.47 -0.63
CA ILE A 158 1.87 -3.55 0.84
C ILE A 158 2.57 -4.84 1.25
N VAL A 159 3.63 -4.69 2.03
CA VAL A 159 4.38 -5.82 2.59
C VAL A 159 4.28 -5.79 4.11
N ASP A 160 3.93 -6.92 4.71
CA ASP A 160 3.84 -7.05 6.16
C ASP A 160 5.20 -7.35 6.83
N LYS A 161 5.20 -7.35 8.16
CA LYS A 161 6.39 -7.61 9.00
C LYS A 161 7.08 -8.95 8.74
N ASN A 162 6.36 -9.91 8.14
CA ASN A 162 6.84 -11.25 7.85
C ASN A 162 7.23 -11.43 6.37
N LEU A 163 7.44 -10.32 5.63
CA LEU A 163 7.77 -10.33 4.20
C LEU A 163 6.67 -10.95 3.33
N ASN A 164 5.41 -10.85 3.71
CA ASN A 164 4.30 -11.29 2.88
C ASN A 164 3.71 -10.10 2.14
N LEU A 165 3.53 -10.24 0.83
CA LEU A 165 2.76 -9.31 0.03
C LEU A 165 1.29 -9.41 0.43
N ARG A 166 0.69 -8.29 0.81
CA ARG A 166 -0.71 -8.18 1.21
C ARG A 166 -1.49 -7.38 0.19
N GLY A 167 -2.75 -7.72 -0.01
CA GLY A 167 -3.61 -6.98 -0.92
C GLY A 167 -5.06 -7.46 -0.81
N ARG A 168 -5.95 -6.80 -1.53
CA ARG A 168 -7.29 -7.35 -1.75
C ARG A 168 -7.12 -8.56 -2.66
N ASN A 169 -7.90 -9.59 -2.41
CA ASN A 169 -8.14 -10.65 -3.39
C ASN A 169 -9.00 -10.01 -4.49
N ASP A 170 -8.34 -9.36 -5.44
CA ASP A 170 -9.02 -8.72 -6.58
C ASP A 170 -9.48 -9.75 -7.62
N ASP A 171 -9.29 -11.05 -7.34
CA ASP A 171 -9.73 -12.09 -8.26
C ASP A 171 -11.26 -12.03 -8.49
N GLU A 172 -12.06 -11.73 -7.47
CA GLU A 172 -13.50 -11.53 -7.64
C GLU A 172 -13.83 -10.16 -8.27
N ASP A 173 -13.18 -9.08 -7.81
CA ASP A 173 -13.39 -7.73 -8.36
C ASP A 173 -12.79 -7.58 -9.78
N MET A 174 -11.68 -8.28 -10.09
CA MET A 174 -11.09 -8.31 -11.44
C MET A 174 -11.90 -9.17 -12.42
N GLU A 175 -12.44 -10.29 -11.98
CA GLU A 175 -13.36 -11.09 -12.80
C GLU A 175 -14.66 -10.31 -13.06
N GLU A 176 -15.21 -9.64 -12.05
CA GLU A 176 -16.41 -8.81 -12.22
C GLU A 176 -16.13 -7.57 -13.08
N ALA A 177 -15.01 -6.88 -12.91
CA ALA A 177 -14.58 -5.78 -13.76
C ALA A 177 -14.32 -6.24 -15.20
N LYS A 178 -13.71 -7.40 -15.41
CA LYS A 178 -13.50 -8.00 -16.72
C LYS A 178 -14.81 -8.37 -17.39
N LEU A 179 -15.73 -8.99 -16.67
CA LEU A 179 -17.08 -9.32 -17.16
C LEU A 179 -17.88 -8.06 -17.51
N LEU A 180 -17.80 -7.00 -16.71
CA LEU A 180 -18.43 -5.71 -17.00
C LEU A 180 -17.82 -5.07 -18.25
N TRP A 181 -16.51 -5.10 -18.40
CA TRP A 181 -15.78 -4.61 -19.56
C TRP A 181 -16.15 -5.40 -20.83
N GLU A 182 -16.18 -6.71 -20.78
CA GLU A 182 -16.59 -7.56 -21.89
C GLU A 182 -18.05 -7.32 -22.31
N LYS A 183 -18.97 -7.17 -21.34
CA LYS A 183 -20.37 -6.79 -21.61
C LYS A 183 -20.49 -5.41 -22.23
N GLN A 184 -19.63 -4.47 -21.86
CA GLN A 184 -19.66 -3.12 -22.41
C GLN A 184 -19.12 -3.07 -23.85
N ILE A 185 -18.07 -3.86 -24.15
CA ILE A 185 -17.55 -4.03 -25.51
C ILE A 185 -18.59 -4.73 -26.39
N GLU A 186 -19.27 -5.76 -25.91
CA GLU A 186 -20.30 -6.45 -26.67
C GLU A 186 -21.48 -5.54 -27.02
N LYS A 187 -21.93 -4.71 -26.06
CA LYS A 187 -22.95 -3.68 -26.33
C LYS A 187 -22.50 -2.66 -27.39
N LEU A 188 -21.24 -2.22 -27.35
CA LEU A 188 -20.68 -1.33 -28.35
C LEU A 188 -20.61 -1.98 -29.74
N ARG A 189 -20.21 -3.26 -29.82
CA ARG A 189 -20.21 -4.00 -31.09
C ARG A 189 -21.62 -4.11 -31.69
N GLN A 190 -22.62 -4.41 -30.88
CA GLN A 190 -24.02 -4.49 -31.33
C GLN A 190 -24.60 -3.13 -31.79
N SER A 191 -24.10 -2.01 -31.18
CA SER A 191 -24.53 -0.67 -31.57
C SER A 191 -23.87 -0.11 -32.84
N ILE A 192 -22.72 -0.69 -33.25
CA ILE A 192 -21.97 -0.27 -34.45
C ILE A 192 -22.30 -1.19 -35.64
N GLY A 193 -22.87 -2.37 -35.40
CA GLY A 193 -23.21 -3.36 -36.43
C GLY A 193 -24.68 -3.32 -36.88
N SER A 194 -25.46 -2.34 -36.46
CA SER A 194 -26.82 -2.00 -36.93
C SER A 194 -26.79 -0.64 -37.60
#